data_f8a2764edfd3e14cc5b14007688a5d9d
#
_entry.id   f8a2764edfd3e14cc5b14007688a5d9d
#
_cell.length_a   1.000
_cell.length_b   1.000
_cell.length_c   1.000
_cell.angle_alpha   90.00
_cell.angle_beta   90.00
_cell.angle_gamma   90.00
#
_symmetry.space_group_name_H-M   'P 1'
#
loop_
_entity.id
_entity.type
_entity.pdbx_description
1 polymer ?
#
loop_
_entity_poly.entity_id
_entity_poly.type
_entity_poly.pdbx_seq_one_letter_code
_entity_poly.pdbx_strand_id
1 'polypeptide(L)'
;LDIEVFSFKSLEQANKNVTKKYDKEHVTPYIRNHTKNKKLNIIYKENLSNIRLTLDEDEDFESLKRVFKFFNSNIYFGWKKMISSIKRKKIELTNIHIKRNEGAKMTISKKLWKRAKKIIPGGNMFLSKRPELFHPEKWPAYFKKSNGINIWDLDGKKYKDLSLMGIGCNILGYANKKVDDAVIKAIKNGNGSTINSYEEVELCEKLLSLHKWADMAKLAKTGGEASAMAVRIARAATGKDKIAFCGYHGWRDR
;
A
#
# COMPACT_ATOMS: atom_id res chain seq x y z
N LEU A 1 -25.31 3.52 -18.51
CA LEU A 1 -24.76 4.85 -18.73
C LEU A 1 -25.30 5.77 -17.66
N ASP A 2 -24.42 6.26 -16.82
CA ASP A 2 -24.79 7.28 -15.82
C ASP A 2 -24.48 8.65 -16.43
N ILE A 3 -25.53 9.41 -16.69
CA ILE A 3 -25.43 10.79 -17.15
C ILE A 3 -26.05 11.66 -16.08
N GLU A 4 -25.32 12.65 -15.61
CA GLU A 4 -25.79 13.65 -14.67
C GLU A 4 -25.85 15.00 -15.36
N VAL A 5 -26.98 15.68 -15.26
CA VAL A 5 -27.18 17.04 -15.79
C VAL A 5 -27.49 17.97 -14.64
N PHE A 6 -26.74 19.05 -14.51
CA PHE A 6 -26.91 20.05 -13.48
C PHE A 6 -26.58 21.45 -14.01
N SER A 7 -27.08 22.48 -13.34
CA SER A 7 -26.80 23.86 -13.74
C SER A 7 -25.36 24.25 -13.37
N PHE A 8 -24.79 25.20 -14.14
CA PHE A 8 -23.49 25.78 -13.83
C PHE A 8 -23.47 26.40 -12.43
N LYS A 9 -24.57 27.06 -12.03
CA LYS A 9 -24.75 27.60 -10.67
C LYS A 9 -24.60 26.54 -9.57
N SER A 10 -25.12 25.32 -9.79
CA SER A 10 -24.94 24.21 -8.84
C SER A 10 -23.48 23.74 -8.75
N LEU A 11 -22.76 23.80 -9.86
CA LEU A 11 -21.33 23.48 -9.90
C LEU A 11 -20.49 24.53 -9.17
N GLU A 12 -20.77 25.81 -9.38
CA GLU A 12 -20.11 26.90 -8.65
C GLU A 12 -20.35 26.82 -7.12
N GLN A 13 -21.58 26.52 -6.72
CA GLN A 13 -21.90 26.31 -5.31
C GLN A 13 -21.15 25.10 -4.73
N ALA A 14 -21.05 24.03 -5.47
CA ALA A 14 -20.24 22.87 -5.07
C ALA A 14 -18.79 23.28 -4.89
N ASN A 15 -18.19 23.95 -5.87
CA ASN A 15 -16.79 24.39 -5.80
C ASN A 15 -16.48 25.26 -4.58
N LYS A 16 -17.40 26.19 -4.25
CA LYS A 16 -17.26 27.11 -3.09
C LYS A 16 -17.40 26.42 -1.74
N ASN A 17 -18.26 25.40 -1.63
CA ASN A 17 -18.67 24.83 -0.34
C ASN A 17 -18.09 23.44 -0.04
N VAL A 18 -17.48 22.77 -1.02
CA VAL A 18 -16.92 21.42 -0.81
C VAL A 18 -15.64 21.49 0.01
N THR A 19 -15.66 20.84 1.17
CA THR A 19 -14.49 20.68 2.05
C THR A 19 -13.90 19.29 1.97
N LYS A 20 -14.71 18.24 1.70
CA LYS A 20 -14.28 16.85 1.67
C LYS A 20 -13.51 16.54 0.38
N LYS A 21 -12.33 15.92 0.51
CA LYS A 21 -11.49 15.51 -0.63
C LYS A 21 -12.24 14.62 -1.62
N TYR A 22 -13.05 13.69 -1.14
CA TYR A 22 -13.89 12.82 -1.96
C TYR A 22 -14.85 13.60 -2.88
N ASP A 23 -15.56 14.60 -2.32
CA ASP A 23 -16.50 15.40 -3.09
C ASP A 23 -15.80 16.30 -4.13
N LYS A 24 -14.56 16.73 -3.85
CA LYS A 24 -13.72 17.47 -4.80
C LYS A 24 -13.24 16.59 -5.96
N GLU A 25 -12.86 15.36 -5.67
CA GLU A 25 -12.35 14.39 -6.67
C GLU A 25 -13.46 13.92 -7.61
N HIS A 26 -14.67 13.69 -7.08
CA HIS A 26 -15.79 13.10 -7.83
C HIS A 26 -16.83 14.11 -8.31
N VAL A 27 -16.61 15.39 -8.11
CA VAL A 27 -17.38 16.56 -8.63
C VAL A 27 -18.86 16.60 -8.21
N THR A 28 -19.62 15.54 -8.45
CA THR A 28 -21.08 15.54 -8.31
C THR A 28 -21.66 15.06 -6.98
N PRO A 29 -20.92 14.33 -6.10
CA PRO A 29 -21.49 13.85 -4.81
C PRO A 29 -22.07 14.97 -3.96
N TYR A 30 -21.42 16.13 -3.91
CA TYR A 30 -21.95 17.29 -3.20
C TYR A 30 -23.29 17.75 -3.78
N ILE A 31 -23.38 17.89 -5.11
CA ILE A 31 -24.61 18.33 -5.79
C ILE A 31 -25.74 17.32 -5.56
N ARG A 32 -25.44 16.03 -5.67
CA ARG A 32 -26.39 14.94 -5.42
C ARG A 32 -26.90 14.87 -3.99
N ASN A 33 -26.03 15.11 -3.02
CA ASN A 33 -26.34 14.92 -1.61
C ASN A 33 -26.89 16.19 -0.93
N HIS A 34 -26.78 17.35 -1.59
CA HIS A 34 -27.25 18.62 -1.02
C HIS A 34 -28.78 18.65 -0.95
N THR A 35 -29.32 18.89 0.24
CA THR A 35 -30.77 18.77 0.52
C THR A 35 -31.65 19.78 -0.21
N LYS A 36 -31.07 20.96 -0.54
CA LYS A 36 -31.79 22.03 -1.26
C LYS A 36 -31.94 21.79 -2.75
N ASN A 37 -31.25 20.82 -3.35
CA ASN A 37 -31.32 20.57 -4.77
C ASN A 37 -32.53 19.68 -5.10
N LYS A 38 -33.38 20.12 -6.02
CA LYS A 38 -34.42 19.27 -6.61
C LYS A 38 -33.74 18.23 -7.51
N LYS A 39 -34.15 16.98 -7.39
CA LYS A 39 -33.53 15.85 -8.10
C LYS A 39 -34.59 15.11 -8.90
N LEU A 40 -34.26 14.80 -10.14
CA LEU A 40 -35.06 13.91 -11.00
C LEU A 40 -34.18 12.73 -11.39
N ASN A 41 -34.68 11.53 -11.18
CA ASN A 41 -34.03 10.31 -11.64
C ASN A 41 -34.78 9.73 -12.84
N ILE A 42 -34.11 9.68 -13.99
CA ILE A 42 -34.66 9.08 -15.22
C ILE A 42 -34.15 7.64 -15.30
N ILE A 43 -35.03 6.68 -15.16
CA ILE A 43 -34.70 5.26 -15.15
C ILE A 43 -35.01 4.65 -16.50
N TYR A 44 -34.06 3.92 -17.09
CA TYR A 44 -34.32 3.09 -18.25
C TYR A 44 -35.21 1.91 -17.88
N LYS A 45 -36.08 1.51 -18.78
CA LYS A 45 -37.08 0.44 -18.54
C LYS A 45 -36.51 -0.91 -18.14
N GLU A 46 -35.25 -1.19 -18.49
CA GLU A 46 -34.56 -2.42 -18.14
C GLU A 46 -33.45 -2.14 -17.13
N ASN A 47 -33.27 -3.04 -16.16
CA ASN A 47 -32.16 -2.97 -15.23
C ASN A 47 -30.88 -3.50 -15.91
N LEU A 48 -29.93 -2.61 -16.21
CA LEU A 48 -28.63 -2.89 -16.79
C LEU A 48 -27.48 -2.72 -15.79
N SER A 49 -27.77 -2.61 -14.50
CA SER A 49 -26.78 -2.29 -13.44
C SER A 49 -25.70 -3.36 -13.26
N ASN A 50 -25.92 -4.59 -13.76
CA ASN A 50 -24.96 -5.68 -13.77
C ASN A 50 -23.96 -5.63 -14.93
N ILE A 51 -24.14 -4.71 -15.88
CA ILE A 51 -23.22 -4.53 -17.02
C ILE A 51 -22.29 -3.36 -16.70
N ARG A 52 -21.01 -3.68 -16.49
CA ARG A 52 -19.98 -2.69 -16.19
C ARG A 52 -19.17 -2.36 -17.45
N LEU A 53 -19.22 -1.10 -17.89
CA LEU A 53 -18.51 -0.58 -19.07
C LEU A 53 -17.71 0.69 -18.74
N THR A 54 -17.17 0.76 -17.53
CA THR A 54 -16.20 1.78 -17.10
C THR A 54 -14.79 1.35 -17.44
N LEU A 55 -13.80 2.22 -17.27
CA LEU A 55 -12.39 1.94 -17.46
C LEU A 55 -11.60 2.44 -16.24
N ASP A 56 -11.70 1.70 -15.14
CA ASP A 56 -11.07 2.06 -13.88
C ASP A 56 -10.06 0.98 -13.43
N GLU A 57 -10.23 -0.27 -13.87
CA GLU A 57 -9.42 -1.42 -13.48
C GLU A 57 -8.92 -2.17 -14.74
N ASP A 58 -7.90 -3.01 -14.59
CA ASP A 58 -7.33 -3.76 -15.73
C ASP A 58 -8.36 -4.69 -16.38
N GLU A 59 -9.24 -5.30 -15.59
CA GLU A 59 -10.32 -6.16 -16.07
C GLU A 59 -11.37 -5.38 -16.88
N ASP A 60 -11.55 -4.09 -16.59
CA ASP A 60 -12.38 -3.19 -17.40
C ASP A 60 -11.78 -3.01 -18.79
N PHE A 61 -10.46 -2.82 -18.85
CA PHE A 61 -9.74 -2.69 -20.12
C PHE A 61 -9.86 -3.97 -20.97
N GLU A 62 -9.66 -5.14 -20.37
CA GLU A 62 -9.81 -6.41 -21.07
C GLU A 62 -11.26 -6.64 -21.55
N SER A 63 -12.26 -6.27 -20.76
CA SER A 63 -13.66 -6.31 -21.16
C SER A 63 -13.95 -5.40 -22.36
N LEU A 64 -13.44 -4.17 -22.34
CA LEU A 64 -13.60 -3.22 -23.45
C LEU A 64 -12.87 -3.71 -24.69
N LYS A 65 -11.66 -4.26 -24.59
CA LYS A 65 -10.95 -4.89 -25.72
C LYS A 65 -11.80 -5.96 -26.40
N ARG A 66 -12.48 -6.83 -25.64
CA ARG A 66 -13.38 -7.85 -26.19
C ARG A 66 -14.57 -7.22 -26.91
N VAL A 67 -15.14 -6.15 -26.36
CA VAL A 67 -16.21 -5.39 -27.03
C VAL A 67 -15.74 -4.84 -28.37
N PHE A 68 -14.63 -4.13 -28.40
CA PHE A 68 -14.10 -3.54 -29.66
C PHE A 68 -13.67 -4.62 -30.66
N LYS A 69 -13.06 -5.70 -30.22
CA LYS A 69 -12.72 -6.84 -31.09
C LYS A 69 -13.97 -7.46 -31.74
N PHE A 70 -15.06 -7.63 -30.96
CA PHE A 70 -16.31 -8.17 -31.51
C PHE A 70 -16.91 -7.30 -32.63
N PHE A 71 -16.74 -5.99 -32.56
CA PHE A 71 -17.17 -5.04 -33.56
C PHE A 71 -16.10 -4.72 -34.60
N ASN A 72 -15.06 -5.55 -34.76
CA ASN A 72 -13.94 -5.38 -35.69
C ASN A 72 -13.29 -3.99 -35.61
N SER A 73 -13.11 -3.49 -34.38
CA SER A 73 -12.58 -2.16 -34.07
C SER A 73 -13.41 -0.99 -34.63
N ASN A 74 -14.63 -1.25 -35.13
CA ASN A 74 -15.56 -0.18 -35.50
C ASN A 74 -16.04 0.53 -34.21
N ILE A 75 -15.79 1.83 -34.09
CA ILE A 75 -16.18 2.66 -32.97
C ILE A 75 -17.60 3.23 -33.08
N TYR A 76 -18.25 3.10 -34.22
CA TYR A 76 -19.57 3.65 -34.50
C TYR A 76 -20.70 2.64 -34.30
N PHE A 77 -20.62 1.84 -33.22
CA PHE A 77 -21.73 0.93 -32.86
C PHE A 77 -22.61 1.55 -31.76
N GLY A 78 -23.92 1.43 -31.94
CA GLY A 78 -24.86 1.93 -30.95
C GLY A 78 -24.87 1.07 -29.70
N TRP A 79 -25.04 1.71 -28.53
CA TRP A 79 -25.05 1.05 -27.22
C TRP A 79 -26.10 -0.07 -27.09
N LYS A 80 -27.27 0.05 -27.74
CA LYS A 80 -28.31 -0.99 -27.74
C LYS A 80 -27.81 -2.29 -28.39
N LYS A 81 -27.08 -2.18 -29.52
CA LYS A 81 -26.49 -3.33 -30.22
C LYS A 81 -25.44 -4.01 -29.35
N MET A 82 -24.60 -3.22 -28.66
CA MET A 82 -23.59 -3.71 -27.73
C MET A 82 -24.24 -4.47 -26.56
N ILE A 83 -25.22 -3.88 -25.87
CA ILE A 83 -25.93 -4.50 -24.76
C ILE A 83 -26.61 -5.80 -25.20
N SER A 84 -27.26 -5.80 -26.35
CA SER A 84 -27.89 -7.01 -26.93
C SER A 84 -26.87 -8.13 -27.15
N SER A 85 -25.67 -7.81 -27.65
CA SER A 85 -24.59 -8.78 -27.88
C SER A 85 -24.04 -9.36 -26.56
N ILE A 86 -23.90 -8.53 -25.53
CA ILE A 86 -23.52 -8.97 -24.19
C ILE A 86 -24.61 -9.90 -23.60
N LYS A 87 -25.86 -9.49 -23.63
CA LYS A 87 -26.98 -10.30 -23.10
C LYS A 87 -27.11 -11.66 -23.79
N ARG A 88 -26.84 -11.73 -25.09
CA ARG A 88 -26.85 -12.98 -25.88
C ARG A 88 -25.56 -13.80 -25.70
N LYS A 89 -24.72 -13.47 -24.72
CA LYS A 89 -23.40 -14.11 -24.45
C LYS A 89 -22.47 -14.18 -25.66
N LYS A 90 -22.64 -13.28 -26.64
CA LYS A 90 -21.71 -13.13 -27.77
C LYS A 90 -20.44 -12.38 -27.39
N ILE A 91 -20.53 -11.58 -26.31
CA ILE A 91 -19.40 -10.87 -25.68
C ILE A 91 -19.41 -11.23 -24.21
N GLU A 92 -18.33 -11.84 -23.73
CA GLU A 92 -18.12 -12.14 -22.32
C GLU A 92 -17.29 -11.03 -21.67
N LEU A 93 -17.85 -10.41 -20.63
CA LEU A 93 -17.16 -9.42 -19.83
C LEU A 93 -16.38 -10.10 -18.70
N THR A 94 -15.15 -9.67 -18.48
CA THR A 94 -14.27 -10.20 -17.41
C THR A 94 -14.47 -9.49 -16.06
N ASN A 95 -15.13 -8.35 -16.04
CA ASN A 95 -15.27 -7.42 -14.93
C ASN A 95 -16.63 -7.45 -14.21
N ILE A 96 -17.46 -8.46 -14.47
CA ILE A 96 -18.82 -8.56 -13.89
C ILE A 96 -18.84 -8.70 -12.37
N HIS A 97 -17.74 -9.19 -11.78
CA HIS A 97 -17.58 -9.35 -10.34
C HIS A 97 -17.22 -8.06 -9.62
N ILE A 98 -16.77 -7.03 -10.36
CA ILE A 98 -16.36 -5.75 -9.78
C ILE A 98 -17.62 -4.93 -9.45
N LYS A 99 -17.80 -4.64 -8.17
CA LYS A 99 -18.95 -3.84 -7.71
C LYS A 99 -18.88 -2.41 -8.21
N ARG A 100 -20.05 -1.83 -8.51
CA ARG A 100 -20.16 -0.42 -8.90
C ARG A 100 -19.54 0.51 -7.85
N ASN A 101 -18.73 1.47 -8.29
CA ASN A 101 -18.02 2.43 -7.46
C ASN A 101 -17.02 1.79 -6.45
N GLU A 102 -16.57 0.58 -6.67
CA GLU A 102 -15.59 -0.07 -5.80
C GLU A 102 -14.26 0.71 -5.83
N GLY A 103 -13.80 1.10 -7.02
CA GLY A 103 -12.59 1.92 -7.18
C GLY A 103 -12.69 3.31 -6.54
N ALA A 104 -13.88 3.93 -6.59
CA ALA A 104 -14.14 5.24 -5.98
C ALA A 104 -14.13 5.20 -4.44
N LYS A 105 -14.42 4.04 -3.85
CA LYS A 105 -14.37 3.81 -2.40
C LYS A 105 -13.00 3.35 -1.90
N MET A 106 -12.08 3.04 -2.82
CA MET A 106 -10.76 2.56 -2.43
C MET A 106 -9.87 3.71 -1.97
N THR A 107 -9.28 3.54 -0.79
CA THR A 107 -8.25 4.44 -0.26
C THR A 107 -6.98 4.38 -1.11
N ILE A 108 -6.14 5.43 -1.02
CA ILE A 108 -4.83 5.47 -1.69
C ILE A 108 -3.99 4.26 -1.27
N SER A 109 -4.00 3.92 0.02
CA SER A 109 -3.31 2.75 0.56
C SER A 109 -3.78 1.44 -0.10
N LYS A 110 -5.09 1.25 -0.31
CA LYS A 110 -5.62 0.04 -0.96
C LYS A 110 -5.24 -0.04 -2.45
N LYS A 111 -5.32 1.09 -3.17
CA LYS A 111 -4.88 1.16 -4.57
C LYS A 111 -3.39 0.77 -4.70
N LEU A 112 -2.55 1.32 -3.81
CA LEU A 112 -1.12 1.01 -3.80
C LEU A 112 -0.86 -0.46 -3.43
N TRP A 113 -1.60 -1.02 -2.47
CA TRP A 113 -1.48 -2.43 -2.08
C TRP A 113 -1.84 -3.40 -3.21
N LYS A 114 -2.92 -3.12 -3.96
CA LYS A 114 -3.25 -3.89 -5.18
C LYS A 114 -2.10 -3.86 -6.20
N ARG A 115 -1.49 -2.69 -6.42
CA ARG A 115 -0.34 -2.56 -7.33
C ARG A 115 0.88 -3.31 -6.82
N ALA A 116 1.16 -3.22 -5.51
CA ALA A 116 2.29 -3.91 -4.90
C ALA A 116 2.19 -5.43 -5.07
N LYS A 117 1.01 -6.03 -4.90
CA LYS A 117 0.80 -7.47 -5.11
C LYS A 117 1.08 -7.95 -6.54
N LYS A 118 1.06 -7.06 -7.53
CA LYS A 118 1.40 -7.41 -8.92
C LYS A 118 2.91 -7.44 -9.20
N ILE A 119 3.71 -6.69 -8.43
CA ILE A 119 5.13 -6.47 -8.69
C ILE A 119 6.05 -6.97 -7.58
N ILE A 120 5.50 -7.26 -6.41
CA ILE A 120 6.24 -7.77 -5.25
C ILE A 120 5.62 -9.11 -4.84
N PRO A 121 6.37 -10.21 -4.82
CA PRO A 121 5.89 -11.49 -4.29
C PRO A 121 5.31 -11.31 -2.87
N GLY A 122 4.00 -11.62 -2.71
CA GLY A 122 3.30 -11.41 -1.45
C GLY A 122 2.96 -9.94 -1.12
N GLY A 123 3.27 -8.97 -1.99
CA GLY A 123 2.90 -7.57 -1.87
C GLY A 123 3.82 -6.72 -1.01
N ASN A 124 4.70 -7.30 -0.22
CA ASN A 124 5.67 -6.60 0.64
C ASN A 124 6.88 -7.47 0.97
N MET A 125 7.86 -6.89 1.69
CA MET A 125 9.09 -7.60 2.07
C MET A 125 8.98 -8.37 3.39
N PHE A 126 7.95 -8.13 4.21
CA PHE A 126 7.79 -8.74 5.53
C PHE A 126 6.41 -9.34 5.71
N LEU A 127 6.33 -10.65 5.96
CA LEU A 127 5.08 -11.35 6.23
C LEU A 127 4.25 -10.64 7.33
N SER A 128 4.90 -10.23 8.42
CA SER A 128 4.29 -9.55 9.56
C SER A 128 3.66 -8.18 9.24
N LYS A 129 3.90 -7.62 8.06
CA LYS A 129 3.31 -6.34 7.62
C LYS A 129 2.19 -6.49 6.61
N ARG A 130 1.73 -7.71 6.32
CA ARG A 130 0.61 -7.94 5.42
C ARG A 130 -0.71 -7.51 6.06
N PRO A 131 -1.49 -6.63 5.43
CA PRO A 131 -2.79 -6.20 5.95
C PRO A 131 -3.75 -7.38 6.23
N GLU A 132 -3.67 -8.43 5.42
CA GLU A 132 -4.51 -9.62 5.51
C GLU A 132 -4.35 -10.39 6.83
N LEU A 133 -3.21 -10.24 7.51
CA LEU A 133 -2.97 -10.87 8.83
C LEU A 133 -3.69 -10.18 9.99
N PHE A 134 -4.15 -8.94 9.78
CA PHE A 134 -4.81 -8.14 10.82
C PHE A 134 -6.28 -7.90 10.47
N HIS A 135 -6.55 -6.94 9.57
CA HIS A 135 -7.89 -6.64 9.11
C HIS A 135 -7.85 -6.25 7.63
N PRO A 136 -8.09 -7.20 6.71
CA PRO A 136 -7.88 -7.04 5.27
C PRO A 136 -8.53 -5.78 4.68
N GLU A 137 -9.73 -5.42 5.19
CA GLU A 137 -10.50 -4.31 4.67
C GLU A 137 -10.22 -2.95 5.33
N LYS A 138 -9.65 -2.93 6.53
CA LYS A 138 -9.49 -1.70 7.32
C LYS A 138 -8.06 -1.40 7.73
N TRP A 139 -7.15 -2.39 7.68
CA TRP A 139 -5.77 -2.19 8.08
C TRP A 139 -5.05 -1.25 7.09
N PRO A 140 -4.39 -0.18 7.57
CA PRO A 140 -3.61 0.70 6.71
C PRO A 140 -2.36 -0.04 6.23
N ALA A 141 -2.22 -0.23 4.90
CA ALA A 141 -1.08 -0.94 4.33
C ALA A 141 0.20 -0.11 4.31
N TYR A 142 0.08 1.22 4.24
CA TYR A 142 1.21 2.13 4.08
C TYR A 142 1.08 3.36 4.96
N PHE A 143 2.21 3.82 5.50
CA PHE A 143 2.30 5.08 6.20
C PHE A 143 2.92 6.18 5.33
N LYS A 144 2.53 7.42 5.60
CA LYS A 144 3.11 8.63 5.01
C LYS A 144 4.11 9.28 5.95
N LYS A 145 3.81 9.29 7.23
CA LYS A 145 4.68 9.81 8.30
C LYS A 145 4.38 9.13 9.62
N SER A 146 5.35 9.17 10.52
CA SER A 146 5.20 8.72 11.90
C SER A 146 5.91 9.68 12.84
N ASN A 147 5.42 9.81 14.09
CA ASN A 147 6.06 10.60 15.13
C ASN A 147 5.58 10.13 16.51
N GLY A 148 6.49 9.91 17.45
CA GLY A 148 6.20 9.30 18.76
C GLY A 148 5.51 7.97 18.56
N ILE A 149 4.28 7.83 19.05
CA ILE A 149 3.45 6.64 18.87
C ILE A 149 2.45 6.76 17.69
N ASN A 150 2.47 7.89 17.00
CA ASN A 150 1.45 8.17 15.99
C ASN A 150 1.96 7.85 14.59
N ILE A 151 1.06 7.27 13.77
CA ILE A 151 1.28 6.98 12.37
C ILE A 151 0.17 7.64 11.55
N TRP A 152 0.49 8.20 10.40
CA TRP A 152 -0.49 8.69 9.43
C TRP A 152 -0.37 7.88 8.16
N ASP A 153 -1.51 7.35 7.69
CA ASP A 153 -1.56 6.65 6.41
C ASP A 153 -1.48 7.61 5.20
N LEU A 154 -1.52 7.06 4.00
CA LEU A 154 -1.47 7.84 2.76
C LEU A 154 -2.72 8.70 2.55
N ASP A 155 -3.82 8.35 3.19
CA ASP A 155 -5.08 9.08 3.14
C ASP A 155 -5.17 10.17 4.22
N GLY A 156 -4.12 10.30 5.05
CA GLY A 156 -3.99 11.30 6.12
C GLY A 156 -4.67 10.92 7.42
N LYS A 157 -5.20 9.71 7.54
CA LYS A 157 -5.81 9.23 8.76
C LYS A 157 -4.73 8.89 9.78
N LYS A 158 -4.95 9.33 11.04
CA LYS A 158 -4.04 9.13 12.16
C LYS A 158 -4.39 7.86 12.94
N TYR A 159 -3.38 7.11 13.32
CA TYR A 159 -3.44 5.92 14.17
C TYR A 159 -2.42 6.03 15.31
N LYS A 160 -2.62 5.24 16.36
CA LYS A 160 -1.61 5.01 17.40
C LYS A 160 -1.06 3.59 17.25
N ASP A 161 0.26 3.47 17.17
CA ASP A 161 0.93 2.17 17.23
C ASP A 161 1.20 1.81 18.68
N LEU A 162 0.46 0.85 19.18
CA LEU A 162 0.56 0.35 20.56
C LEU A 162 1.21 -1.05 20.62
N SER A 163 1.76 -1.52 19.51
CA SER A 163 2.26 -2.90 19.44
C SER A 163 3.72 -2.98 19.00
N LEU A 164 3.97 -2.97 17.71
CA LEU A 164 5.25 -3.41 17.17
C LEU A 164 6.31 -2.31 17.03
N MET A 165 5.94 -1.05 17.01
CA MET A 165 6.85 0.10 16.83
C MET A 165 7.95 -0.18 15.78
N GLY A 166 7.54 -0.58 14.56
CA GLY A 166 8.47 -0.96 13.50
C GLY A 166 9.20 -2.29 13.74
N ILE A 167 8.54 -3.27 14.38
CA ILE A 167 9.09 -4.58 14.76
C ILE A 167 10.22 -4.43 15.80
N GLY A 168 9.93 -3.65 16.85
CA GLY A 168 10.83 -3.44 17.98
C GLY A 168 12.02 -2.51 17.71
N CYS A 169 12.11 -1.88 16.52
CA CYS A 169 13.25 -1.04 16.19
C CYS A 169 13.15 0.39 16.74
N ASN A 170 11.95 0.88 17.05
CA ASN A 170 11.69 2.28 17.43
C ASN A 170 11.20 2.42 18.87
N ILE A 171 11.89 1.78 19.82
CA ILE A 171 11.49 1.79 21.23
C ILE A 171 11.49 3.19 21.88
N LEU A 172 12.20 4.16 21.30
CA LEU A 172 12.19 5.56 21.73
C LEU A 172 11.03 6.37 21.09
N GLY A 173 10.19 5.70 20.29
CA GLY A 173 9.18 6.36 19.46
C GLY A 173 9.71 6.72 18.07
N TYR A 174 8.77 6.88 17.14
CA TYR A 174 9.08 7.30 15.77
C TYR A 174 9.59 8.73 15.72
N ALA A 175 10.52 9.03 14.81
CA ALA A 175 11.11 10.34 14.60
C ALA A 175 11.63 10.97 15.91
N ASN A 176 12.45 10.21 16.64
CA ASN A 176 13.08 10.73 17.83
C ASN A 176 14.13 11.77 17.45
N LYS A 177 13.91 13.02 17.88
CA LYS A 177 14.73 14.16 17.47
C LYS A 177 16.22 13.98 17.73
N LYS A 178 16.61 13.42 18.87
CA LYS A 178 18.04 13.22 19.18
C LYS A 178 18.70 12.23 18.24
N VAL A 179 17.98 11.16 17.89
CA VAL A 179 18.48 10.15 16.93
C VAL A 179 18.53 10.75 15.52
N ASP A 180 17.45 11.40 15.10
CA ASP A 180 17.36 12.00 13.76
C ASP A 180 18.44 13.06 13.54
N ASP A 181 18.66 13.95 14.51
CA ASP A 181 19.71 14.99 14.45
C ASP A 181 21.12 14.38 14.31
N ALA A 182 21.41 13.31 15.05
CA ALA A 182 22.69 12.60 14.95
C ALA A 182 22.88 11.95 13.57
N VAL A 183 21.83 11.29 13.05
CA VAL A 183 21.85 10.68 11.71
C VAL A 183 22.01 11.74 10.63
N ILE A 184 21.30 12.86 10.70
CA ILE A 184 21.42 13.97 9.76
C ILE A 184 22.84 14.53 9.76
N LYS A 185 23.45 14.68 10.95
CA LYS A 185 24.86 15.13 11.07
C LYS A 185 25.80 14.14 10.39
N ALA A 186 25.65 12.84 10.64
CA ALA A 186 26.49 11.82 10.01
C ALA A 186 26.34 11.81 8.47
N ILE A 187 25.12 11.93 7.96
CA ILE A 187 24.85 12.00 6.51
C ILE A 187 25.57 13.21 5.87
N LYS A 188 25.55 14.37 6.54
CA LYS A 188 26.24 15.59 6.05
C LYS A 188 27.74 15.46 6.01
N ASN A 189 28.34 14.62 6.86
CA ASN A 189 29.78 14.32 6.86
C ASN A 189 30.17 13.26 5.82
N GLY A 190 29.20 12.63 5.16
CA GLY A 190 29.38 11.52 4.22
C GLY A 190 29.07 10.18 4.86
N ASN A 191 28.15 9.42 4.21
CA ASN A 191 27.65 8.15 4.72
C ASN A 191 28.37 6.91 4.13
N GLY A 192 29.51 7.10 3.53
CA GLY A 192 30.32 6.02 2.98
C GLY A 192 31.68 6.52 2.47
N SER A 193 32.70 5.70 2.63
CA SER A 193 34.07 6.01 2.25
C SER A 193 34.82 4.74 1.88
N THR A 194 35.97 4.89 1.22
CA THR A 194 36.94 3.80 0.97
C THR A 194 37.62 3.35 2.27
N ILE A 195 37.73 4.24 3.24
CA ILE A 195 38.33 3.96 4.56
C ILE A 195 37.23 3.68 5.58
N ASN A 196 37.61 3.06 6.69
CA ASN A 196 36.67 2.65 7.73
C ASN A 196 36.08 3.87 8.47
N SER A 197 34.85 3.70 8.97
CA SER A 197 34.22 4.66 9.85
C SER A 197 34.68 4.46 11.29
N TYR A 198 34.95 5.53 12.01
CA TYR A 198 35.35 5.48 13.42
C TYR A 198 34.17 5.05 14.31
N GLU A 199 32.92 5.31 13.88
CA GLU A 199 31.70 4.92 14.60
C GLU A 199 31.57 3.39 14.76
N GLU A 200 32.24 2.60 13.88
CA GLU A 200 32.28 1.15 14.05
C GLU A 200 32.98 0.76 15.36
N VAL A 201 34.08 1.42 15.68
CA VAL A 201 34.85 1.19 16.89
C VAL A 201 34.07 1.62 18.12
N GLU A 202 33.56 2.85 18.11
CA GLU A 202 32.74 3.41 19.21
C GLU A 202 31.52 2.51 19.53
N LEU A 203 30.83 2.01 18.47
CA LEU A 203 29.71 1.11 18.64
C LEU A 203 30.13 -0.23 19.25
N CYS A 204 31.24 -0.83 18.77
CA CYS A 204 31.77 -2.08 19.31
C CYS A 204 32.19 -1.92 20.78
N GLU A 205 32.89 -0.86 21.14
CA GLU A 205 33.25 -0.55 22.53
C GLU A 205 32.02 -0.41 23.41
N LYS A 206 30.98 0.29 22.93
CA LYS A 206 29.71 0.41 23.64
C LYS A 206 29.03 -0.93 23.83
N LEU A 207 28.97 -1.78 22.82
CA LEU A 207 28.41 -3.13 22.94
C LEU A 207 29.17 -3.98 23.96
N LEU A 208 30.50 -3.98 23.93
CA LEU A 208 31.33 -4.71 24.89
C LEU A 208 31.18 -4.16 26.31
N SER A 209 30.97 -2.84 26.47
CA SER A 209 30.69 -2.26 27.78
C SER A 209 29.38 -2.78 28.42
N LEU A 210 28.39 -3.15 27.58
CA LEU A 210 27.11 -3.71 28.01
C LEU A 210 27.14 -5.24 28.16
N HIS A 211 28.01 -5.91 27.40
CA HIS A 211 28.12 -7.38 27.33
C HIS A 211 29.48 -7.84 27.86
N LYS A 212 29.66 -7.76 29.17
CA LYS A 212 30.94 -8.06 29.86
C LYS A 212 31.49 -9.47 29.68
N TRP A 213 30.67 -10.40 29.15
CA TRP A 213 31.04 -11.76 28.83
C TRP A 213 31.71 -11.91 27.43
N ALA A 214 31.69 -10.83 26.62
CA ALA A 214 32.23 -10.84 25.27
C ALA A 214 33.52 -10.03 25.20
N ASP A 215 34.51 -10.53 24.49
CA ASP A 215 35.80 -9.88 24.27
C ASP A 215 35.86 -9.08 22.95
N MET A 216 35.04 -9.49 21.98
CA MET A 216 35.04 -8.89 20.63
C MET A 216 33.61 -8.78 20.08
N ALA A 217 33.36 -7.80 19.24
CA ALA A 217 32.09 -7.62 18.53
C ALA A 217 32.33 -7.53 17.00
N LYS A 218 31.47 -8.22 16.24
CA LYS A 218 31.45 -8.14 14.77
C LYS A 218 30.10 -7.64 14.31
N LEU A 219 30.12 -6.56 13.56
CA LEU A 219 28.91 -5.97 13.02
C LEU A 219 28.51 -6.60 11.69
N ALA A 220 27.21 -6.66 11.42
CA ALA A 220 26.62 -7.06 10.17
C ALA A 220 25.48 -6.12 9.79
N LYS A 221 25.17 -6.03 8.51
CA LYS A 221 24.13 -5.13 8.02
C LYS A 221 22.70 -5.62 8.38
N THR A 222 22.53 -6.92 8.47
CA THR A 222 21.25 -7.57 8.73
C THR A 222 21.36 -8.72 9.71
N GLY A 223 20.27 -9.04 10.41
CA GLY A 223 20.24 -10.18 11.34
C GLY A 223 20.57 -11.52 10.70
N GLY A 224 20.22 -11.71 9.42
CA GLY A 224 20.59 -12.93 8.70
C GLY A 224 22.07 -13.05 8.40
N GLU A 225 22.74 -11.95 8.08
CA GLU A 225 24.18 -11.94 7.93
C GLU A 225 24.86 -12.21 9.26
N ALA A 226 24.39 -11.59 10.35
CA ALA A 226 24.88 -11.87 11.71
C ALA A 226 24.69 -13.36 12.07
N SER A 227 23.53 -13.95 11.78
CA SER A 227 23.26 -15.36 12.03
C SER A 227 24.15 -16.28 11.18
N ALA A 228 24.38 -15.94 9.90
CA ALA A 228 25.27 -16.69 9.02
C ALA A 228 26.74 -16.64 9.52
N MET A 229 27.20 -15.47 9.97
CA MET A 229 28.52 -15.31 10.59
C MET A 229 28.63 -16.17 11.86
N ALA A 230 27.63 -16.12 12.75
CA ALA A 230 27.61 -16.92 13.97
C ALA A 230 27.72 -18.43 13.71
N VAL A 231 26.97 -18.93 12.72
CA VAL A 231 27.05 -20.34 12.30
C VAL A 231 28.45 -20.70 11.77
N ARG A 232 29.05 -19.83 10.95
CA ARG A 232 30.42 -20.06 10.44
C ARG A 232 31.45 -20.06 11.56
N ILE A 233 31.37 -19.13 12.50
CA ILE A 233 32.26 -19.06 13.67
C ILE A 233 32.09 -20.32 14.52
N ALA A 234 30.86 -20.76 14.82
CA ALA A 234 30.60 -21.93 15.62
C ALA A 234 31.17 -23.21 14.97
N ARG A 235 31.02 -23.38 13.67
CA ARG A 235 31.59 -24.50 12.92
C ARG A 235 33.13 -24.50 12.95
N ALA A 236 33.72 -23.32 12.71
CA ALA A 236 35.17 -23.17 12.73
C ALA A 236 35.74 -23.46 14.13
N ALA A 237 35.14 -22.96 15.19
CA ALA A 237 35.59 -23.13 16.56
C ALA A 237 35.42 -24.58 17.07
N THR A 238 34.39 -25.30 16.62
CA THR A 238 34.08 -26.64 17.12
C THR A 238 34.53 -27.80 16.20
N GLY A 239 34.85 -27.49 14.94
CA GLY A 239 35.12 -28.50 13.92
C GLY A 239 33.90 -29.36 13.54
N LYS A 240 32.66 -28.91 13.90
CA LYS A 240 31.42 -29.66 13.69
C LYS A 240 30.54 -28.97 12.64
N ASP A 241 29.95 -29.76 11.72
CA ASP A 241 29.07 -29.24 10.67
C ASP A 241 27.62 -29.07 11.12
N LYS A 242 27.15 -29.91 12.03
CA LYS A 242 25.75 -29.92 12.47
C LYS A 242 25.47 -28.84 13.49
N ILE A 243 24.41 -28.07 13.25
CA ILE A 243 23.92 -27.03 14.14
C ILE A 243 22.50 -27.39 14.59
N ALA A 244 22.25 -27.34 15.89
CA ALA A 244 20.91 -27.48 16.45
C ALA A 244 20.29 -26.10 16.69
N PHE A 245 19.04 -25.93 16.30
CA PHE A 245 18.28 -24.69 16.53
C PHE A 245 17.13 -24.95 17.47
N CYS A 246 16.82 -23.95 18.32
CA CYS A 246 15.68 -23.95 19.18
C CYS A 246 14.89 -22.63 19.02
N GLY A 247 13.62 -22.73 18.65
CA GLY A 247 12.72 -21.60 18.48
C GLY A 247 12.96 -20.75 17.22
N TYR A 248 12.40 -19.55 17.20
CA TYR A 248 12.53 -18.59 16.10
C TYR A 248 13.91 -17.90 16.15
N HIS A 249 14.60 -17.88 15.04
CA HIS A 249 15.95 -17.35 14.91
C HIS A 249 16.15 -16.39 13.74
N GLY A 250 15.10 -15.69 13.35
CA GLY A 250 15.10 -14.62 12.35
C GLY A 250 14.39 -14.99 11.05
N TRP A 251 14.23 -14.00 10.24
CA TRP A 251 13.60 -14.02 8.93
C TRP A 251 14.60 -14.47 7.86
N ARG A 252 15.00 -15.74 7.82
CA ARG A 252 15.90 -16.22 6.77
C ARG A 252 15.68 -17.70 6.47
N ASP A 253 15.71 -18.01 5.18
CA ASP A 253 15.87 -19.37 4.68
C ASP A 253 17.28 -19.85 5.01
N ARG A 254 17.41 -21.10 5.43
CA ARG A 254 18.68 -21.75 5.78
C ARG A 254 18.81 -23.10 5.14
#